data_376a39fa519b338a2e21deff35dd5602
#
_entry.id   376a39fa519b338a2e21deff35dd5602
#
_cell.length_a   1.000
_cell.length_b   1.000
_cell.length_c   1.000
_cell.angle_alpha   90.00
_cell.angle_beta   90.00
_cell.angle_gamma   90.00
#
_symmetry.space_group_name_H-M   'P 1'
#
loop_
_entity.id
_entity.type
_entity.pdbx_description
1 polymer ?
#
loop_
_entity_poly.entity_id
_entity_poly.type
_entity_poly.pdbx_seq_one_letter_code
_entity_poly.pdbx_strand_id
1 'polypeptide(L)'
;MVRTLSVEDLFGHRISYLRVSVTDRCNERCRYCMPEEEQAWFAKDETLSYDELLRTVRVGATLGIKKIRVTGGEPLTRPGVAGFCADLARIPGIDDIGISTNGTLLAKLEDGVTMAERLVKAGVRTANISLDSLDRATYQRTTSRDLLPRVIEGIDAAIAAGFQSIKLNCVLMKGQTERELPALIDFARQKNALLRFIELMPVSTQDVLSEDNFLPIATAKQLVEQTTGPLTPLPEFKTNGPAAYHLIPATGQKIGFIGAMTNLHFCENCNKLRLTCDGKLRPCLGSFLEFDLRSVLRGGCTDTELAAFFQNVVARKPKEHDFRHNYQPNRRMIAIGG
;
A
#
# COMPACT_ATOMS: atom_id res chain seq x y z
N MET A 1 -9.55 -15.93 28.68
CA MET A 1 -9.23 -14.68 27.99
C MET A 1 -7.73 -14.59 27.81
N VAL A 2 -7.22 -14.83 26.61
CA VAL A 2 -5.80 -14.60 26.29
C VAL A 2 -5.59 -13.08 26.32
N ARG A 3 -4.76 -12.59 27.26
CA ARG A 3 -4.34 -11.17 27.23
C ARG A 3 -3.60 -10.93 25.92
N THR A 4 -4.21 -10.17 25.03
CA THR A 4 -3.54 -9.71 23.82
C THR A 4 -2.42 -8.77 24.25
N LEU A 5 -1.18 -9.23 24.13
CA LEU A 5 0.00 -8.40 24.37
C LEU A 5 0.01 -7.37 23.21
N SER A 6 -0.16 -6.10 23.49
CA SER A 6 -0.01 -5.08 22.46
C SER A 6 1.46 -4.76 22.27
N VAL A 7 1.94 -4.82 21.04
CA VAL A 7 3.29 -4.35 20.71
C VAL A 7 3.25 -2.85 20.50
N GLU A 8 4.01 -2.14 21.32
CA GLU A 8 4.12 -0.68 21.32
C GLU A 8 5.58 -0.29 21.11
N ASP A 9 5.83 0.73 20.29
CA ASP A 9 7.18 1.24 20.09
C ASP A 9 7.59 2.19 21.24
N LEU A 10 8.83 2.66 21.21
CA LEU A 10 9.38 3.55 22.24
C LEU A 10 8.73 4.94 22.30
N PHE A 11 7.86 5.26 21.34
CA PHE A 11 7.18 6.56 21.18
C PHE A 11 5.68 6.47 21.48
N GLY A 12 5.21 5.33 22.00
CA GLY A 12 3.81 5.11 22.36
C GLY A 12 2.90 4.72 21.18
N HIS A 13 3.45 4.37 20.02
CA HIS A 13 2.63 3.91 18.90
C HIS A 13 2.30 2.43 19.05
N ARG A 14 1.02 2.13 19.15
CA ARG A 14 0.53 0.75 19.15
C ARG A 14 0.52 0.20 17.74
N ILE A 15 1.35 -0.81 17.49
CA ILE A 15 1.46 -1.44 16.16
C ILE A 15 0.32 -2.45 15.97
N SER A 16 -0.54 -2.17 15.01
CA SER A 16 -1.74 -2.97 14.74
C SER A 16 -1.94 -3.32 13.27
N TYR A 17 -1.03 -2.89 12.40
CA TYR A 17 -1.17 -3.01 10.96
C TYR A 17 0.12 -3.55 10.32
N LEU A 18 0.01 -4.73 9.67
CA LEU A 18 1.11 -5.34 8.93
C LEU A 18 0.82 -5.28 7.42
N ARG A 19 1.76 -4.71 6.67
CA ARG A 19 1.79 -4.82 5.21
C ARG A 19 2.63 -6.04 4.85
N VAL A 20 2.06 -6.95 4.08
CA VAL A 20 2.68 -8.22 3.69
C VAL A 20 2.91 -8.21 2.19
N SER A 21 4.16 -8.08 1.78
CA SER A 21 4.55 -8.24 0.39
C SER A 21 4.62 -9.74 0.07
N VAL A 22 3.83 -10.17 -0.90
CA VAL A 22 3.81 -11.58 -1.30
C VAL A 22 4.72 -11.87 -2.49
N THR A 23 5.19 -10.85 -3.20
CA THR A 23 6.06 -10.99 -4.38
C THR A 23 6.78 -9.67 -4.66
N ASP A 24 7.96 -9.75 -5.26
CA ASP A 24 8.65 -8.60 -5.85
C ASP A 24 8.24 -8.38 -7.32
N ARG A 25 7.61 -9.38 -7.96
CA ARG A 25 7.22 -9.32 -9.38
C ARG A 25 6.04 -8.37 -9.59
N CYS A 26 6.13 -7.59 -10.68
CA CYS A 26 5.07 -6.71 -11.12
C CYS A 26 4.92 -6.79 -12.64
N ASN A 27 3.72 -6.65 -13.14
CA ASN A 27 3.43 -6.60 -14.59
C ASN A 27 3.45 -5.18 -15.17
N GLU A 28 3.66 -4.16 -14.33
CA GLU A 28 3.95 -2.78 -14.72
C GLU A 28 5.39 -2.39 -14.38
N ARG A 29 5.83 -1.24 -14.90
CA ARG A 29 7.17 -0.67 -14.72
C ARG A 29 7.04 0.83 -14.42
N CYS A 30 6.31 1.16 -13.34
CA CYS A 30 6.10 2.56 -12.95
C CYS A 30 7.44 3.24 -12.65
N ARG A 31 7.69 4.37 -13.30
CA ARG A 31 8.97 5.10 -13.25
C ARG A 31 9.39 5.49 -11.84
N TYR A 32 8.42 5.82 -10.98
CA TYR A 32 8.67 6.17 -9.58
C TYR A 32 8.87 4.97 -8.66
N CYS A 33 8.62 3.75 -9.12
CA CYS A 33 8.68 2.52 -8.32
C CYS A 33 9.82 1.61 -8.74
N MET A 34 10.11 1.58 -10.04
CA MET A 34 11.03 0.65 -10.67
C MET A 34 11.88 1.36 -11.71
N PRO A 35 13.23 1.24 -11.69
CA PRO A 35 14.06 1.73 -12.78
C PRO A 35 13.73 0.99 -14.09
N GLU A 36 14.04 1.63 -15.22
CA GLU A 36 13.81 1.07 -16.56
C GLU A 36 14.71 -0.15 -16.87
N GLU A 37 15.82 -0.29 -16.16
CA GLU A 37 16.79 -1.36 -16.32
C GLU A 37 16.21 -2.74 -16.02
N GLU A 38 16.87 -3.78 -16.51
CA GLU A 38 16.51 -5.17 -16.31
C GLU A 38 16.39 -5.51 -14.80
N GLN A 39 15.28 -6.13 -14.43
CA GLN A 39 14.98 -6.42 -13.04
C GLN A 39 15.45 -7.82 -12.66
N ALA A 40 16.42 -7.91 -11.76
CA ALA A 40 16.71 -9.16 -11.07
C ALA A 40 15.60 -9.43 -10.03
N TRP A 41 14.84 -10.48 -10.25
CA TRP A 41 13.81 -10.95 -9.32
C TRP A 41 14.42 -11.91 -8.30
N PHE A 42 13.87 -11.93 -7.09
CA PHE A 42 14.25 -12.96 -6.12
C PHE A 42 13.95 -14.36 -6.66
N ALA A 43 14.85 -15.29 -6.39
CA ALA A 43 14.63 -16.69 -6.66
C ALA A 43 13.47 -17.23 -5.79
N LYS A 44 12.86 -18.34 -6.20
CA LYS A 44 11.69 -18.89 -5.52
C LYS A 44 11.99 -19.28 -4.07
N ASP A 45 13.18 -19.80 -3.80
CA ASP A 45 13.66 -20.18 -2.48
C ASP A 45 14.07 -18.98 -1.62
N GLU A 46 14.33 -17.83 -2.23
CA GLU A 46 14.57 -16.57 -1.52
C GLU A 46 13.29 -15.91 -1.04
N THR A 47 12.15 -16.26 -1.60
CA THR A 47 10.85 -15.71 -1.18
C THR A 47 10.19 -16.57 -0.10
N LEU A 48 9.45 -15.93 0.80
CA LEU A 48 8.64 -16.66 1.79
C LEU A 48 7.50 -17.41 1.12
N SER A 49 7.26 -18.64 1.56
CA SER A 49 6.07 -19.41 1.21
C SER A 49 4.81 -18.78 1.85
N TYR A 50 3.63 -19.17 1.37
CA TYR A 50 2.38 -18.73 2.04
C TYR A 50 2.29 -19.25 3.47
N ASP A 51 2.78 -20.45 3.76
CA ASP A 51 2.78 -21.02 5.12
C ASP A 51 3.69 -20.21 6.07
N GLU A 52 4.88 -19.78 5.60
CA GLU A 52 5.77 -18.91 6.36
C GLU A 52 5.12 -17.53 6.63
N LEU A 53 4.42 -16.96 5.64
CA LEU A 53 3.67 -15.71 5.77
C LEU A 53 2.49 -15.87 6.75
N LEU A 54 1.71 -16.94 6.64
CA LEU A 54 0.58 -17.24 7.54
C LEU A 54 1.05 -17.46 8.98
N ARG A 55 2.16 -18.19 9.19
CA ARG A 55 2.77 -18.36 10.52
C ARG A 55 3.16 -17.02 11.12
N THR A 56 3.81 -16.17 10.31
CA THR A 56 4.21 -14.82 10.73
C THR A 56 3.01 -13.97 11.15
N VAL A 57 1.93 -14.01 10.36
CA VAL A 57 0.70 -13.25 10.67
C VAL A 57 0.01 -13.80 11.91
N ARG A 58 -0.05 -15.13 12.10
CA ARG A 58 -0.63 -15.74 13.32
C ARG A 58 0.07 -15.26 14.58
N VAL A 59 1.41 -15.28 14.58
CA VAL A 59 2.19 -14.77 15.73
C VAL A 59 1.97 -13.27 15.89
N GLY A 60 2.00 -12.49 14.81
CA GLY A 60 1.68 -11.06 14.84
C GLY A 60 0.29 -10.76 15.44
N ALA A 61 -0.71 -11.60 15.15
CA ALA A 61 -2.07 -11.44 15.69
C ALA A 61 -2.11 -11.60 17.22
N THR A 62 -1.32 -12.52 17.79
CA THR A 62 -1.20 -12.65 19.26
C THR A 62 -0.59 -11.41 19.91
N LEU A 63 0.18 -10.63 19.15
CA LEU A 63 0.81 -9.38 19.57
C LEU A 63 -0.04 -8.13 19.27
N GLY A 64 -1.27 -8.29 18.79
CA GLY A 64 -2.21 -7.19 18.57
C GLY A 64 -2.21 -6.64 17.14
N ILE A 65 -1.56 -7.28 16.18
CA ILE A 65 -1.76 -6.98 14.75
C ILE A 65 -3.16 -7.46 14.37
N LYS A 66 -3.99 -6.53 13.89
CA LYS A 66 -5.40 -6.77 13.53
C LYS A 66 -5.69 -6.56 12.05
N LYS A 67 -4.83 -5.81 11.37
CA LYS A 67 -5.03 -5.39 9.98
C LYS A 67 -3.90 -5.89 9.11
N ILE A 68 -4.27 -6.53 7.99
CA ILE A 68 -3.32 -7.01 6.99
C ILE A 68 -3.56 -6.27 5.68
N ARG A 69 -2.47 -5.80 5.07
CA ARG A 69 -2.48 -5.31 3.69
C ARG A 69 -1.63 -6.21 2.83
N VAL A 70 -2.26 -7.02 2.01
CA VAL A 70 -1.57 -7.81 1.00
C VAL A 70 -1.09 -6.88 -0.10
N THR A 71 0.19 -6.97 -0.42
CA THR A 71 0.87 -6.13 -1.39
C THR A 71 2.02 -6.92 -2.05
N GLY A 72 2.91 -6.24 -2.74
CA GLY A 72 4.06 -6.85 -3.41
C GLY A 72 4.69 -5.84 -4.36
N GLY A 73 5.25 -6.32 -5.45
CA GLY A 73 5.21 -5.61 -6.72
C GLY A 73 3.73 -5.53 -7.11
N GLU A 74 3.21 -6.54 -7.83
CA GLU A 74 1.77 -6.70 -8.01
C GLU A 74 1.33 -8.04 -7.39
N PRO A 75 0.57 -8.03 -6.28
CA PRO A 75 0.24 -9.26 -5.54
C PRO A 75 -0.58 -10.26 -6.36
N LEU A 76 -1.39 -9.79 -7.32
CA LEU A 76 -2.24 -10.64 -8.16
C LEU A 76 -1.44 -11.43 -9.21
N THR A 77 -0.15 -11.15 -9.38
CA THR A 77 0.74 -11.97 -10.22
C THR A 77 1.20 -13.24 -9.52
N ARG A 78 1.12 -13.32 -8.19
CA ARG A 78 1.50 -14.53 -7.45
C ARG A 78 0.35 -15.55 -7.45
N PRO A 79 0.55 -16.75 -8.03
CA PRO A 79 -0.48 -17.81 -8.03
C PRO A 79 -0.96 -18.14 -6.61
N GLY A 80 -2.26 -18.40 -6.45
CA GLY A 80 -2.84 -18.79 -5.16
C GLY A 80 -3.09 -17.65 -4.17
N VAL A 81 -2.89 -16.37 -4.55
CA VAL A 81 -3.06 -15.23 -3.64
C VAL A 81 -4.46 -15.12 -3.03
N ALA A 82 -5.51 -15.48 -3.76
CA ALA A 82 -6.88 -15.47 -3.22
C ALA A 82 -7.06 -16.55 -2.13
N GLY A 83 -6.47 -17.76 -2.32
CA GLY A 83 -6.42 -18.79 -1.28
C GLY A 83 -5.66 -18.33 -0.04
N PHE A 84 -4.51 -17.70 -0.21
CA PHE A 84 -3.76 -17.10 0.88
C PHE A 84 -4.60 -16.05 1.65
N CYS A 85 -5.36 -15.20 0.95
CA CYS A 85 -6.26 -14.24 1.61
C CYS A 85 -7.36 -14.95 2.41
N ALA A 86 -7.91 -16.06 1.89
CA ALA A 86 -8.90 -16.87 2.61
C ALA A 86 -8.33 -17.48 3.89
N ASP A 87 -7.08 -17.93 3.86
CA ASP A 87 -6.41 -18.45 5.05
C ASP A 87 -6.08 -17.36 6.06
N LEU A 88 -5.69 -16.16 5.59
CA LEU A 88 -5.55 -14.98 6.46
C LEU A 88 -6.85 -14.64 7.20
N ALA A 89 -8.00 -14.73 6.51
CA ALA A 89 -9.31 -14.42 7.08
C ALA A 89 -9.73 -15.38 8.21
N ARG A 90 -9.13 -16.57 8.26
CA ARG A 90 -9.36 -17.56 9.32
C ARG A 90 -8.49 -17.37 10.55
N ILE A 91 -7.50 -16.48 10.50
CA ILE A 91 -6.60 -16.26 11.65
C ILE A 91 -7.35 -15.46 12.72
N PRO A 92 -7.51 -16.00 13.94
CA PRO A 92 -8.16 -15.29 15.04
C PRO A 92 -7.45 -13.97 15.36
N GLY A 93 -8.20 -12.89 15.51
CA GLY A 93 -7.69 -11.56 15.81
C GLY A 93 -7.34 -10.71 14.58
N ILE A 94 -7.44 -11.24 13.37
CA ILE A 94 -7.35 -10.45 12.14
C ILE A 94 -8.75 -9.95 11.77
N ASP A 95 -8.96 -8.64 11.87
CA ASP A 95 -10.26 -8.00 11.70
C ASP A 95 -10.46 -7.40 10.30
N ASP A 96 -9.37 -7.06 9.61
CA ASP A 96 -9.40 -6.36 8.32
C ASP A 96 -8.29 -6.82 7.39
N ILE A 97 -8.69 -7.32 6.23
CA ILE A 97 -7.78 -7.68 5.13
C ILE A 97 -8.08 -6.76 3.96
N GLY A 98 -7.04 -6.12 3.46
CA GLY A 98 -7.12 -5.33 2.25
C GLY A 98 -6.00 -5.67 1.29
N ILE A 99 -6.16 -5.23 0.04
CA ILE A 99 -5.16 -5.40 -1.01
C ILE A 99 -4.69 -4.05 -1.56
N SER A 100 -3.40 -3.94 -1.92
CA SER A 100 -2.88 -2.86 -2.77
C SER A 100 -2.48 -3.47 -4.09
N THR A 101 -3.01 -2.96 -5.20
CA THR A 101 -2.85 -3.52 -6.55
C THR A 101 -2.84 -2.42 -7.60
N ASN A 102 -2.25 -2.68 -8.75
CA ASN A 102 -2.39 -1.81 -9.93
C ASN A 102 -3.75 -2.01 -10.65
N GLY A 103 -4.56 -2.97 -10.21
CA GLY A 103 -5.91 -3.20 -10.73
C GLY A 103 -6.01 -4.02 -12.01
N THR A 104 -4.94 -4.16 -12.77
CA THR A 104 -4.94 -4.76 -14.13
C THR A 104 -5.43 -6.21 -14.20
N LEU A 105 -5.40 -6.92 -13.07
CA LEU A 105 -5.78 -8.33 -12.98
C LEU A 105 -7.09 -8.57 -12.21
N LEU A 106 -7.76 -7.54 -11.71
CA LEU A 106 -8.99 -7.70 -10.93
C LEU A 106 -10.16 -8.24 -11.75
N ALA A 107 -10.26 -7.85 -13.02
CA ALA A 107 -11.28 -8.35 -13.95
C ALA A 107 -10.92 -9.69 -14.60
N LYS A 108 -9.70 -10.23 -14.34
CA LYS A 108 -9.29 -11.51 -14.92
C LYS A 108 -10.22 -12.63 -14.47
N LEU A 109 -10.78 -13.35 -15.45
CA LEU A 109 -11.63 -14.52 -15.22
C LEU A 109 -10.79 -15.78 -15.01
N GLU A 110 -11.17 -16.57 -14.02
CA GLU A 110 -10.71 -17.94 -13.81
C GLU A 110 -11.94 -18.75 -13.41
N ASP A 111 -12.27 -19.81 -14.17
CA ASP A 111 -13.48 -20.63 -13.98
C ASP A 111 -14.79 -19.80 -13.96
N GLY A 112 -14.87 -18.77 -14.80
CA GLY A 112 -16.04 -17.90 -14.90
C GLY A 112 -16.21 -16.87 -13.78
N VAL A 113 -15.27 -16.79 -12.82
CA VAL A 113 -15.30 -15.87 -11.68
C VAL A 113 -14.15 -14.89 -11.78
N THR A 114 -14.40 -13.61 -11.59
CA THR A 114 -13.36 -12.58 -11.60
C THR A 114 -12.43 -12.70 -10.39
N MET A 115 -11.19 -12.25 -10.54
CA MET A 115 -10.26 -12.18 -9.41
C MET A 115 -10.81 -11.28 -8.29
N ALA A 116 -11.52 -10.20 -8.63
CA ALA A 116 -12.17 -9.32 -7.66
C ALA A 116 -13.18 -10.09 -6.79
N GLU A 117 -14.06 -10.89 -7.40
CA GLU A 117 -15.05 -11.73 -6.69
C GLU A 117 -14.36 -12.79 -5.82
N ARG A 118 -13.30 -13.43 -6.34
CA ARG A 118 -12.51 -14.40 -5.55
C ARG A 118 -11.90 -13.76 -4.30
N LEU A 119 -11.38 -12.53 -4.40
CA LEU A 119 -10.82 -11.80 -3.28
C LEU A 119 -11.88 -11.42 -2.24
N VAL A 120 -13.03 -10.92 -2.67
CA VAL A 120 -14.14 -10.60 -1.75
C VAL A 120 -14.64 -11.86 -1.04
N LYS A 121 -14.83 -12.97 -1.78
CA LYS A 121 -15.18 -14.28 -1.20
C LYS A 121 -14.12 -14.78 -0.22
N ALA A 122 -12.86 -14.47 -0.45
CA ALA A 122 -11.73 -14.79 0.43
C ALA A 122 -11.66 -13.87 1.69
N GLY A 123 -12.58 -12.92 1.86
CA GLY A 123 -12.62 -12.03 3.01
C GLY A 123 -11.83 -10.72 2.85
N VAL A 124 -11.34 -10.40 1.66
CA VAL A 124 -10.70 -9.11 1.39
C VAL A 124 -11.76 -8.03 1.31
N ARG A 125 -11.69 -7.04 2.21
CA ARG A 125 -12.72 -6.00 2.37
C ARG A 125 -12.41 -4.71 1.62
N THR A 126 -11.13 -4.37 1.46
CA THR A 126 -10.73 -3.07 0.91
C THR A 126 -9.69 -3.21 -0.18
N ALA A 127 -9.87 -2.47 -1.29
CA ALA A 127 -8.90 -2.38 -2.37
C ALA A 127 -8.30 -0.97 -2.45
N ASN A 128 -6.96 -0.88 -2.49
CA ASN A 128 -6.26 0.32 -2.92
C ASN A 128 -5.77 0.05 -4.33
N ILE A 129 -6.27 0.80 -5.30
CA ILE A 129 -5.94 0.63 -6.71
C ILE A 129 -5.14 1.85 -7.16
N SER A 130 -4.00 1.63 -7.81
CA SER A 130 -3.17 2.72 -8.35
C SER A 130 -3.79 3.25 -9.63
N LEU A 131 -3.91 4.58 -9.74
CA LEU A 131 -4.42 5.25 -10.95
C LEU A 131 -3.85 6.67 -10.99
N ASP A 132 -2.77 6.86 -11.75
CA ASP A 132 -2.07 8.14 -11.83
C ASP A 132 -2.59 9.05 -12.97
N SER A 133 -3.26 8.46 -13.97
CA SER A 133 -3.78 9.18 -15.14
C SER A 133 -4.95 8.43 -15.77
N LEU A 134 -5.86 9.18 -16.37
CA LEU A 134 -6.93 8.69 -17.27
C LEU A 134 -6.60 8.94 -18.75
N ASP A 135 -5.54 9.68 -19.05
CA ASP A 135 -4.98 9.80 -20.39
C ASP A 135 -4.08 8.60 -20.69
N ARG A 136 -4.43 7.83 -21.73
CA ARG A 136 -3.76 6.58 -22.10
C ARG A 136 -2.27 6.74 -22.38
N ALA A 137 -1.89 7.84 -23.04
CA ALA A 137 -0.51 8.12 -23.38
C ALA A 137 0.31 8.49 -22.13
N THR A 138 -0.27 9.28 -21.24
CA THR A 138 0.33 9.64 -19.95
C THR A 138 0.46 8.42 -19.04
N TYR A 139 -0.58 7.60 -18.96
CA TYR A 139 -0.54 6.34 -18.23
C TYR A 139 0.58 5.43 -18.71
N GLN A 140 0.67 5.23 -20.05
CA GLN A 140 1.72 4.42 -20.66
C GLN A 140 3.13 4.99 -20.38
N ARG A 141 3.32 6.32 -20.44
CA ARG A 141 4.59 6.95 -20.07
C ARG A 141 4.96 6.72 -18.61
N THR A 142 3.97 6.75 -17.70
CA THR A 142 4.19 6.59 -16.27
C THR A 142 4.47 5.14 -15.89
N THR A 143 3.73 4.19 -16.46
CA THR A 143 3.78 2.76 -16.07
C THR A 143 4.62 1.90 -17.02
N SER A 144 5.12 2.48 -18.14
CA SER A 144 5.81 1.79 -19.24
C SER A 144 4.98 0.63 -19.82
N ARG A 145 3.66 0.67 -19.65
CA ARG A 145 2.71 -0.34 -20.15
C ARG A 145 1.39 0.30 -20.57
N ASP A 146 0.83 -0.17 -21.66
CA ASP A 146 -0.49 0.28 -22.15
C ASP A 146 -1.62 -0.57 -21.55
N LEU A 147 -1.83 -0.44 -20.25
CA LEU A 147 -2.79 -1.26 -19.49
C LEU A 147 -3.96 -0.46 -18.88
N LEU A 148 -4.08 0.83 -19.17
CA LEU A 148 -5.17 1.66 -18.61
C LEU A 148 -6.57 1.06 -18.80
N PRO A 149 -6.95 0.51 -19.99
CA PRO A 149 -8.26 -0.12 -20.12
C PRO A 149 -8.50 -1.25 -19.13
N ARG A 150 -7.47 -2.08 -18.88
CA ARG A 150 -7.56 -3.17 -17.89
C ARG A 150 -7.68 -2.68 -16.45
N VAL A 151 -7.08 -1.53 -16.12
CA VAL A 151 -7.25 -0.92 -14.80
C VAL A 151 -8.68 -0.44 -14.61
N ILE A 152 -9.26 0.20 -15.62
CA ILE A 152 -10.67 0.66 -15.59
C ILE A 152 -11.61 -0.53 -15.43
N GLU A 153 -11.44 -1.58 -16.25
CA GLU A 153 -12.19 -2.83 -16.14
C GLU A 153 -12.01 -3.47 -14.73
N GLY A 154 -10.79 -3.43 -14.18
CA GLY A 154 -10.49 -3.93 -12.84
C GLY A 154 -11.18 -3.13 -11.73
N ILE A 155 -11.29 -1.81 -11.87
CA ILE A 155 -12.04 -0.95 -10.95
C ILE A 155 -13.53 -1.31 -11.01
N ASP A 156 -14.09 -1.50 -12.21
CA ASP A 156 -15.48 -1.88 -12.39
C ASP A 156 -15.76 -3.27 -11.81
N ALA A 157 -14.87 -4.23 -12.04
CA ALA A 157 -14.96 -5.56 -11.43
C ALA A 157 -14.89 -5.49 -9.90
N ALA A 158 -14.06 -4.63 -9.32
CA ALA A 158 -13.98 -4.45 -7.87
C ALA A 158 -15.29 -3.86 -7.30
N ILE A 159 -15.91 -2.91 -8.00
CA ILE A 159 -17.21 -2.35 -7.61
C ILE A 159 -18.29 -3.43 -7.68
N ALA A 160 -18.36 -4.15 -8.79
CA ALA A 160 -19.35 -5.22 -8.99
C ALA A 160 -19.20 -6.37 -7.97
N ALA A 161 -17.97 -6.71 -7.59
CA ALA A 161 -17.66 -7.72 -6.59
C ALA A 161 -18.06 -7.34 -5.16
N GLY A 162 -18.33 -6.04 -4.89
CA GLY A 162 -18.80 -5.58 -3.58
C GLY A 162 -17.69 -5.34 -2.55
N PHE A 163 -16.50 -4.89 -2.96
CA PHE A 163 -15.51 -4.39 -1.99
C PHE A 163 -16.13 -3.27 -1.13
N GLN A 164 -15.98 -3.37 0.19
CA GLN A 164 -16.55 -2.39 1.14
C GLN A 164 -15.98 -0.97 0.96
N SER A 165 -14.73 -0.86 0.50
CA SER A 165 -14.11 0.41 0.18
C SER A 165 -13.07 0.25 -0.91
N ILE A 166 -13.24 1.03 -1.97
CA ILE A 166 -12.27 1.17 -3.07
C ILE A 166 -11.62 2.53 -2.94
N LYS A 167 -10.30 2.54 -2.98
CA LYS A 167 -9.49 3.75 -2.91
C LYS A 167 -8.60 3.83 -4.15
N LEU A 168 -8.75 4.89 -4.91
CA LEU A 168 -7.87 5.21 -6.03
C LEU A 168 -6.70 6.03 -5.51
N ASN A 169 -5.49 5.54 -5.72
CA ASN A 169 -4.26 6.21 -5.33
C ASN A 169 -3.62 6.85 -6.55
N CYS A 170 -3.38 8.14 -6.49
CA CYS A 170 -2.64 8.89 -7.49
C CYS A 170 -1.37 9.45 -6.86
N VAL A 171 -0.21 9.10 -7.40
CA VAL A 171 1.07 9.70 -7.03
C VAL A 171 1.17 11.06 -7.71
N LEU A 172 1.43 12.09 -6.91
CA LEU A 172 1.55 13.47 -7.38
C LEU A 172 2.86 13.65 -8.16
N MET A 173 2.75 14.01 -9.42
CA MET A 173 3.87 14.36 -10.30
C MET A 173 3.61 15.72 -10.94
N LYS A 174 4.51 16.68 -10.65
CA LYS A 174 4.45 18.04 -11.20
C LYS A 174 4.49 18.02 -12.73
N GLY A 175 3.71 18.88 -13.34
CA GLY A 175 3.55 18.95 -14.81
C GLY A 175 2.64 17.86 -15.41
N GLN A 176 2.28 16.83 -14.63
CA GLN A 176 1.37 15.77 -15.05
C GLN A 176 0.06 15.84 -14.26
N THR A 177 0.11 15.70 -12.93
CA THR A 177 -1.09 15.56 -12.09
C THR A 177 -2.00 16.77 -12.19
N GLU A 178 -1.47 17.98 -12.33
CA GLU A 178 -2.25 19.23 -12.44
C GLU A 178 -3.25 19.19 -13.60
N ARG A 179 -2.87 18.54 -14.71
CA ARG A 179 -3.74 18.38 -15.90
C ARG A 179 -4.76 17.27 -15.75
N GLU A 180 -4.41 16.22 -15.01
CA GLU A 180 -5.24 15.04 -14.81
C GLU A 180 -6.26 15.20 -13.67
N LEU A 181 -6.02 16.15 -12.78
CA LEU A 181 -6.73 16.32 -11.52
C LEU A 181 -8.25 16.42 -11.68
N PRO A 182 -8.81 17.26 -12.59
CA PRO A 182 -10.27 17.35 -12.76
C PRO A 182 -10.87 16.02 -13.23
N ALA A 183 -10.23 15.34 -14.19
CA ALA A 183 -10.71 14.07 -14.71
C ALA A 183 -10.68 12.96 -13.67
N LEU A 184 -9.60 12.88 -12.85
CA LEU A 184 -9.47 11.92 -11.76
C LEU A 184 -10.53 12.12 -10.67
N ILE A 185 -10.82 13.38 -10.30
CA ILE A 185 -11.87 13.70 -9.31
C ILE A 185 -13.24 13.25 -9.82
N ASP A 186 -13.55 13.58 -11.07
CA ASP A 186 -14.85 13.24 -11.67
C ASP A 186 -15.01 11.72 -11.84
N PHE A 187 -13.99 11.04 -12.30
CA PHE A 187 -13.96 9.58 -12.42
C PHE A 187 -14.16 8.90 -11.06
N ALA A 188 -13.43 9.32 -10.03
CA ALA A 188 -13.58 8.76 -8.69
C ALA A 188 -14.99 8.98 -8.12
N ARG A 189 -15.60 10.15 -8.40
CA ARG A 189 -16.98 10.45 -8.04
C ARG A 189 -17.96 9.51 -8.74
N GLN A 190 -17.85 9.34 -10.08
CA GLN A 190 -18.69 8.45 -10.87
C GLN A 190 -18.60 6.99 -10.40
N LYS A 191 -17.41 6.56 -9.99
CA LYS A 191 -17.14 5.20 -9.47
C LYS A 191 -17.45 5.04 -7.98
N ASN A 192 -17.91 6.08 -7.29
CA ASN A 192 -18.10 6.10 -5.82
C ASN A 192 -16.86 5.59 -5.06
N ALA A 193 -15.67 5.96 -5.53
CA ALA A 193 -14.39 5.56 -4.97
C ALA A 193 -13.72 6.73 -4.23
N LEU A 194 -12.93 6.43 -3.20
CA LEU A 194 -12.15 7.44 -2.47
C LEU A 194 -10.87 7.75 -3.24
N LEU A 195 -10.79 8.92 -3.86
CA LEU A 195 -9.55 9.40 -4.47
C LEU A 195 -8.57 9.87 -3.40
N ARG A 196 -7.30 9.46 -3.52
CA ARG A 196 -6.22 9.88 -2.63
C ARG A 196 -5.02 10.32 -3.43
N PHE A 197 -4.56 11.51 -3.18
CA PHE A 197 -3.31 12.03 -3.69
C PHE A 197 -2.17 11.72 -2.73
N ILE A 198 -1.05 11.28 -3.26
CA ILE A 198 0.13 10.83 -2.49
C ILE A 198 1.34 11.58 -2.99
N GLU A 199 2.06 12.26 -2.12
CA GLU A 199 3.34 12.87 -2.48
C GLU A 199 4.32 11.83 -2.99
N LEU A 200 5.05 12.18 -4.04
CA LEU A 200 6.18 11.41 -4.53
C LEU A 200 7.24 11.29 -3.43
N MET A 201 7.70 10.07 -3.16
CA MET A 201 8.67 9.76 -2.11
C MET A 201 9.93 9.15 -2.72
N PRO A 202 11.13 9.36 -2.13
CA PRO A 202 12.38 8.77 -2.61
C PRO A 202 12.50 7.29 -2.22
N VAL A 203 11.59 6.44 -2.74
CA VAL A 203 11.49 5.02 -2.35
C VAL A 203 12.05 4.04 -3.38
N SER A 204 12.53 4.53 -4.53
CA SER A 204 12.93 3.65 -5.63
C SER A 204 14.30 4.00 -6.23
N THR A 205 14.48 5.23 -6.71
CA THR A 205 15.72 5.70 -7.30
C THR A 205 15.93 7.17 -6.98
N GLN A 206 17.17 7.63 -7.01
CA GLN A 206 17.52 9.03 -6.74
C GLN A 206 16.95 9.98 -7.79
N ASP A 207 16.83 9.50 -9.03
CA ASP A 207 16.51 10.35 -10.19
C ASP A 207 15.00 10.61 -10.36
N VAL A 208 14.14 9.93 -9.57
CA VAL A 208 12.70 10.09 -9.68
C VAL A 208 12.18 11.27 -8.88
N LEU A 209 12.81 11.61 -7.75
CA LEU A 209 12.42 12.76 -6.93
C LEU A 209 13.37 13.92 -7.18
N SER A 210 12.89 14.93 -7.91
CA SER A 210 13.59 16.19 -8.15
C SER A 210 12.65 17.37 -7.91
N GLU A 211 13.18 18.57 -7.79
CA GLU A 211 12.37 19.81 -7.71
C GLU A 211 11.48 20.03 -8.94
N ASP A 212 11.89 19.46 -10.09
CA ASP A 212 11.14 19.60 -11.34
C ASP A 212 9.91 18.71 -11.42
N ASN A 213 9.89 17.58 -10.69
CA ASN A 213 8.77 16.62 -10.73
C ASN A 213 8.02 16.49 -9.40
N PHE A 214 8.50 17.10 -8.32
CA PHE A 214 7.84 17.07 -7.03
C PHE A 214 6.68 18.07 -6.97
N LEU A 215 5.49 17.59 -6.64
CA LEU A 215 4.30 18.40 -6.38
C LEU A 215 3.90 18.27 -4.90
N PRO A 216 4.11 19.33 -4.09
CA PRO A 216 3.75 19.33 -2.67
C PRO A 216 2.24 19.11 -2.46
N ILE A 217 1.88 18.41 -1.38
CA ILE A 217 0.47 18.13 -1.07
C ILE A 217 -0.36 19.40 -0.86
N ALA A 218 0.25 20.46 -0.31
CA ALA A 218 -0.42 21.75 -0.15
C ALA A 218 -0.82 22.38 -1.49
N THR A 219 0.10 22.32 -2.48
CA THR A 219 -0.18 22.78 -3.85
C THR A 219 -1.27 21.94 -4.51
N ALA A 220 -1.19 20.61 -4.39
CA ALA A 220 -2.23 19.74 -4.92
C ALA A 220 -3.60 20.04 -4.31
N LYS A 221 -3.65 20.33 -3.00
CA LYS A 221 -4.89 20.73 -2.32
C LYS A 221 -5.44 22.04 -2.88
N GLN A 222 -4.60 23.06 -3.09
CA GLN A 222 -5.01 24.33 -3.70
C GLN A 222 -5.58 24.12 -5.12
N LEU A 223 -4.95 23.28 -5.92
CA LEU A 223 -5.44 22.95 -7.28
C LEU A 223 -6.81 22.24 -7.24
N VAL A 224 -7.02 21.34 -6.26
CA VAL A 224 -8.34 20.76 -6.03
C VAL A 224 -9.36 21.84 -5.67
N GLU A 225 -9.03 22.75 -4.75
CA GLU A 225 -9.92 23.86 -4.35
C GLU A 225 -10.23 24.83 -5.51
N GLN A 226 -9.29 25.08 -6.40
CA GLN A 226 -9.52 25.85 -7.64
C GLN A 226 -10.49 25.13 -8.59
N THR A 227 -10.47 23.80 -8.63
CA THR A 227 -11.32 22.99 -9.50
C THR A 227 -12.73 22.78 -8.93
N THR A 228 -12.84 22.59 -7.61
CA THR A 228 -14.07 22.09 -6.97
C THR A 228 -14.71 23.06 -5.97
N GLY A 229 -14.07 24.18 -5.72
CA GLY A 229 -14.38 25.09 -4.62
C GLY A 229 -13.73 24.68 -3.30
N PRO A 230 -13.92 25.46 -2.23
CA PRO A 230 -13.27 25.26 -0.94
C PRO A 230 -13.52 23.87 -0.34
N LEU A 231 -12.48 23.27 0.22
CA LEU A 231 -12.55 21.98 0.86
C LEU A 231 -12.84 22.11 2.36
N THR A 232 -13.71 21.24 2.87
CA THR A 232 -14.01 21.16 4.32
C THR A 232 -13.21 19.99 4.93
N PRO A 233 -12.34 20.21 5.93
CA PRO A 233 -11.62 19.14 6.61
C PRO A 233 -12.56 18.14 7.28
N LEU A 234 -12.23 16.85 7.23
CA LEU A 234 -12.97 15.75 7.88
C LEU A 234 -12.06 15.00 8.88
N PRO A 235 -11.69 15.60 10.03
CA PRO A 235 -10.74 15.00 10.97
C PRO A 235 -11.21 13.67 11.57
N GLU A 236 -12.53 13.50 11.70
CA GLU A 236 -13.14 12.26 12.24
C GLU A 236 -13.24 11.15 11.19
N PHE A 237 -13.20 11.47 9.90
CA PHE A 237 -13.22 10.45 8.85
C PHE A 237 -11.84 9.85 8.67
N LYS A 238 -11.63 8.68 9.28
CA LYS A 238 -10.35 7.95 9.23
C LYS A 238 -10.51 6.63 8.49
N THR A 239 -9.47 6.27 7.75
CA THR A 239 -9.33 4.95 7.17
C THR A 239 -8.06 4.28 7.70
N ASN A 240 -7.69 3.10 7.20
CA ASN A 240 -6.48 2.39 7.64
C ASN A 240 -5.15 3.05 7.20
N GLY A 241 -5.20 4.14 6.44
CA GLY A 241 -4.03 4.86 5.92
C GLY A 241 -3.77 6.18 6.63
N PRO A 242 -2.67 6.87 6.28
CA PRO A 242 -2.29 8.15 6.84
C PRO A 242 -2.95 9.35 6.12
N ALA A 243 -3.95 9.13 5.28
CA ALA A 243 -4.59 10.20 4.51
C ALA A 243 -5.40 11.14 5.42
N ALA A 244 -5.18 12.43 5.26
CA ALA A 244 -6.08 13.47 5.74
C ALA A 244 -7.21 13.66 4.73
N TYR A 245 -8.46 13.54 5.17
CA TYR A 245 -9.62 13.62 4.29
C TYR A 245 -10.32 14.96 4.37
N HIS A 246 -10.87 15.36 3.22
CA HIS A 246 -11.67 16.58 3.06
C HIS A 246 -12.94 16.24 2.28
N LEU A 247 -13.99 17.01 2.54
CA LEU A 247 -15.23 17.00 1.78
C LEU A 247 -15.15 18.06 0.67
N ILE A 248 -15.63 17.73 -0.50
CA ILE A 248 -15.97 18.68 -1.57
C ILE A 248 -17.46 19.02 -1.38
N PRO A 249 -17.83 20.19 -0.83
CA PRO A 249 -19.22 20.46 -0.45
C PRO A 249 -20.19 20.41 -1.64
N ALA A 250 -19.74 20.88 -2.82
CA ALA A 250 -20.56 20.92 -4.03
C ALA A 250 -21.06 19.54 -4.49
N THR A 251 -20.32 18.46 -4.19
CA THR A 251 -20.63 17.10 -4.68
C THR A 251 -20.83 16.08 -3.57
N GLY A 252 -20.49 16.41 -2.33
CA GLY A 252 -20.47 15.47 -1.21
C GLY A 252 -19.32 14.46 -1.26
N GLN A 253 -18.42 14.57 -2.26
CA GLN A 253 -17.30 13.66 -2.45
C GLN A 253 -16.23 13.85 -1.37
N LYS A 254 -15.67 12.74 -0.88
CA LYS A 254 -14.51 12.76 0.03
C LYS A 254 -13.23 12.54 -0.77
N ILE A 255 -12.23 13.35 -0.48
CA ILE A 255 -10.91 13.29 -1.10
C ILE A 255 -9.82 13.22 -0.04
N GLY A 256 -8.77 12.44 -0.27
CA GLY A 256 -7.70 12.21 0.70
C GLY A 256 -6.35 12.75 0.23
N PHE A 257 -5.55 13.22 1.17
CA PHE A 257 -4.20 13.75 0.92
C PHE A 257 -3.19 13.05 1.82
N ILE A 258 -2.09 12.56 1.24
CA ILE A 258 -1.01 11.83 1.92
C ILE A 258 0.28 12.59 1.67
N GLY A 259 0.65 13.45 2.61
CA GLY A 259 1.82 14.32 2.55
C GLY A 259 2.99 13.71 3.34
N ALA A 260 3.66 12.70 2.79
CA ALA A 260 4.76 12.05 3.50
C ALA A 260 6.03 12.90 3.57
N MET A 261 6.23 13.79 2.59
CA MET A 261 7.42 14.64 2.50
C MET A 261 7.25 15.97 3.22
N THR A 262 6.06 16.58 3.12
CA THR A 262 5.83 17.96 3.59
C THR A 262 5.04 18.06 4.89
N ASN A 263 4.28 17.02 5.28
CA ASN A 263 3.57 17.02 6.55
C ASN A 263 4.47 16.54 7.69
N LEU A 264 4.84 17.46 8.59
CA LEU A 264 5.71 17.18 9.75
C LEU A 264 5.09 16.19 10.75
N HIS A 265 3.76 16.11 10.80
CA HIS A 265 2.99 15.24 11.71
C HIS A 265 2.67 13.87 11.12
N PHE A 266 3.22 13.53 9.94
CA PHE A 266 2.89 12.32 9.19
C PHE A 266 3.13 11.02 9.97
N CYS A 267 4.18 11.00 10.80
CA CYS A 267 4.60 9.80 11.54
C CYS A 267 3.93 9.63 12.92
N GLU A 268 3.32 10.68 13.48
CA GLU A 268 2.81 10.69 14.86
C GLU A 268 1.78 9.60 15.19
N ASN A 269 1.06 9.11 14.19
CA ASN A 269 0.06 8.06 14.36
C ASN A 269 0.42 6.79 13.57
N CYS A 270 1.70 6.54 13.36
CA CYS A 270 2.13 5.41 12.55
C CYS A 270 2.04 4.08 13.30
N ASN A 271 1.09 3.25 12.94
CA ASN A 271 0.83 1.93 13.52
C ASN A 271 1.31 0.75 12.67
N LYS A 272 2.27 0.96 11.74
CA LYS A 272 2.57 0.01 10.67
C LYS A 272 3.90 -0.69 10.83
N LEU A 273 3.92 -1.97 10.42
CA LEU A 273 5.11 -2.73 10.05
C LEU A 273 5.00 -3.19 8.60
N ARG A 274 6.11 -3.60 8.00
CA ARG A 274 6.19 -4.16 6.65
C ARG A 274 6.98 -5.45 6.67
N LEU A 275 6.43 -6.48 6.04
CA LEU A 275 7.11 -7.73 5.76
C LEU A 275 7.34 -7.81 4.25
N THR A 276 8.60 -7.90 3.85
CA THR A 276 8.99 -8.05 2.45
C THR A 276 8.83 -9.50 1.99
N CYS A 277 8.70 -9.73 0.70
CA CYS A 277 8.53 -11.09 0.15
C CYS A 277 9.76 -11.98 0.38
N ASP A 278 10.97 -11.41 0.50
CA ASP A 278 12.21 -12.11 0.83
C ASP A 278 12.43 -12.23 2.36
N GLY A 279 11.43 -11.89 3.16
CA GLY A 279 11.38 -12.14 4.60
C GLY A 279 12.15 -11.14 5.47
N LYS A 280 12.24 -9.87 5.05
CA LYS A 280 12.72 -8.80 5.93
C LYS A 280 11.55 -8.12 6.63
N LEU A 281 11.60 -8.00 7.95
CA LEU A 281 10.65 -7.21 8.72
C LEU A 281 11.20 -5.80 8.88
N ARG A 282 10.47 -4.81 8.36
CA ARG A 282 10.86 -3.38 8.35
C ARG A 282 9.92 -2.57 9.23
N PRO A 283 10.44 -1.81 10.19
CA PRO A 283 9.62 -0.98 11.08
C PRO A 283 9.12 0.30 10.38
N CYS A 284 9.81 0.78 9.34
CA CYS A 284 9.46 2.00 8.61
C CYS A 284 9.75 1.85 7.11
N LEU A 285 8.99 2.55 6.26
CA LEU A 285 9.24 2.62 4.82
C LEU A 285 10.50 3.42 4.49
N GLY A 286 10.63 4.59 5.10
CA GLY A 286 11.73 5.51 4.89
C GLY A 286 12.81 5.36 5.97
N SER A 287 13.25 4.14 6.23
CA SER A 287 14.40 3.83 7.08
C SER A 287 15.18 2.68 6.48
N PHE A 288 16.47 2.63 6.74
CA PHE A 288 17.34 1.52 6.33
C PHE A 288 17.18 0.26 7.20
N LEU A 289 16.48 0.38 8.33
CA LEU A 289 16.33 -0.70 9.29
C LEU A 289 15.51 -1.84 8.68
N GLU A 290 16.12 -3.02 8.63
CA GLU A 290 15.48 -4.27 8.24
C GLU A 290 16.06 -5.43 9.05
N PHE A 291 15.19 -6.39 9.37
CA PHE A 291 15.52 -7.52 10.25
C PHE A 291 15.18 -8.82 9.54
N ASP A 292 16.13 -9.75 9.52
CA ASP A 292 16.01 -11.00 8.79
C ASP A 292 15.10 -12.01 9.47
N LEU A 293 13.79 -11.89 9.20
CA LEU A 293 12.78 -12.82 9.69
C LEU A 293 12.91 -14.20 9.01
N ARG A 294 13.29 -14.24 7.72
CA ARG A 294 13.41 -15.49 6.97
C ARG A 294 14.39 -16.45 7.62
N SER A 295 15.57 -15.96 8.00
CA SER A 295 16.56 -16.78 8.68
C SER A 295 16.06 -17.29 10.04
N VAL A 296 15.30 -16.48 10.78
CA VAL A 296 14.66 -16.88 12.04
C VAL A 296 13.65 -18.00 11.80
N LEU A 297 12.74 -17.83 10.83
CA LEU A 297 11.71 -18.83 10.49
C LEU A 297 12.32 -20.15 10.06
N ARG A 298 13.32 -20.11 9.18
CA ARG A 298 13.97 -21.30 8.60
C ARG A 298 14.99 -21.94 9.54
N GLY A 299 15.46 -21.21 10.55
CA GLY A 299 16.27 -21.72 11.64
C GLY A 299 15.49 -22.57 12.65
N GLY A 300 14.18 -22.77 12.46
CA GLY A 300 13.36 -23.62 13.33
C GLY A 300 12.89 -22.96 14.62
N CYS A 301 12.80 -21.63 14.65
CA CYS A 301 12.33 -20.91 15.83
C CYS A 301 10.95 -21.36 16.30
N THR A 302 10.70 -21.29 17.61
CA THR A 302 9.36 -21.42 18.20
C THR A 302 8.53 -20.15 17.94
N ASP A 303 7.22 -20.22 18.14
CA ASP A 303 6.34 -19.05 18.01
C ASP A 303 6.62 -18.00 19.10
N THR A 304 7.13 -18.43 20.26
CA THR A 304 7.57 -17.52 21.34
C THR A 304 8.81 -16.73 20.92
N GLU A 305 9.80 -17.37 20.30
CA GLU A 305 11.00 -16.70 19.78
C GLU A 305 10.65 -15.77 18.62
N LEU A 306 9.71 -16.16 17.76
CA LEU A 306 9.20 -15.31 16.69
C LEU A 306 8.47 -14.08 17.25
N ALA A 307 7.67 -14.23 18.32
CA ALA A 307 7.03 -13.11 19.01
C ALA A 307 8.07 -12.15 19.63
N ALA A 308 9.10 -12.68 20.27
CA ALA A 308 10.20 -11.88 20.81
C ALA A 308 10.96 -11.12 19.71
N PHE A 309 11.14 -11.75 18.53
CA PHE A 309 11.72 -11.08 17.37
C PHE A 309 10.86 -9.88 16.91
N PHE A 310 9.53 -10.02 16.83
CA PHE A 310 8.63 -8.91 16.51
C PHE A 310 8.77 -7.76 17.52
N GLN A 311 8.78 -8.08 18.81
CA GLN A 311 8.93 -7.08 19.88
C GLN A 311 10.25 -6.31 19.74
N ASN A 312 11.35 -7.02 19.47
CA ASN A 312 12.66 -6.41 19.23
C ASN A 312 12.66 -5.47 18.01
N VAL A 313 12.00 -5.85 16.92
CA VAL A 313 11.86 -4.99 15.73
C VAL A 313 11.04 -3.74 16.03
N VAL A 314 9.93 -3.89 16.75
CA VAL A 314 9.08 -2.76 17.13
C VAL A 314 9.80 -1.81 18.09
N ALA A 315 10.55 -2.30 19.05
CA ALA A 315 11.37 -1.47 19.95
C ALA A 315 12.42 -0.62 19.19
N ARG A 316 12.80 -1.03 17.98
CA ARG A 316 13.76 -0.31 17.14
C ARG A 316 13.08 0.53 16.04
N LYS A 317 11.75 0.68 16.09
CA LYS A 317 11.03 1.55 15.13
C LYS A 317 11.47 2.99 15.35
N PRO A 318 11.87 3.71 14.26
CA PRO A 318 12.25 5.12 14.39
C PRO A 318 11.01 5.98 14.67
N LYS A 319 11.21 7.12 15.34
CA LYS A 319 10.18 8.11 15.63
C LYS A 319 9.53 8.62 14.33
N GLU A 320 10.37 8.89 13.34
CA GLU A 320 9.97 9.38 12.03
C GLU A 320 10.82 8.74 10.92
N HIS A 321 10.39 8.92 9.67
CA HIS A 321 11.11 8.46 8.50
C HIS A 321 12.24 9.42 8.11
N ASP A 322 13.23 8.93 7.38
CA ASP A 322 14.41 9.69 6.95
C ASP A 322 14.22 10.40 5.59
N PHE A 323 13.05 10.38 4.97
CA PHE A 323 12.82 10.92 3.61
C PHE A 323 13.26 12.39 3.44
N ARG A 324 13.23 13.18 4.53
CA ARG A 324 13.61 14.61 4.52
C ARG A 324 15.11 14.81 4.71
N HIS A 325 15.87 13.76 5.03
CA HIS A 325 17.28 13.82 5.38
C HIS A 325 18.15 13.17 4.33
N ASN A 326 17.92 13.47 3.06
CA ASN A 326 18.66 12.94 1.92
C ASN A 326 18.63 11.39 1.88
N TYR A 327 17.46 10.82 2.15
CA TYR A 327 17.26 9.38 2.17
C TYR A 327 17.50 8.77 0.80
N GLN A 328 18.37 7.78 0.75
CA GLN A 328 18.63 6.97 -0.43
C GLN A 328 18.15 5.55 -0.14
N PRO A 329 17.19 5.01 -0.89
CA PRO A 329 16.65 3.69 -0.59
C PRO A 329 17.72 2.61 -0.80
N ASN A 330 17.83 1.72 0.17
CA ASN A 330 18.65 0.52 0.08
C ASN A 330 17.97 -0.62 -0.71
N ARG A 331 16.69 -0.43 -1.05
CA ARG A 331 15.86 -1.38 -1.78
C ARG A 331 14.88 -0.67 -2.70
N ARG A 332 14.53 -1.32 -3.79
CA ARG A 332 13.44 -0.88 -4.68
C ARG A 332 12.09 -1.02 -3.98
N MET A 333 11.13 -0.15 -4.31
CA MET A 333 9.79 -0.15 -3.72
C MET A 333 9.07 -1.49 -3.88
N ILE A 334 9.22 -2.15 -5.03
CA ILE A 334 8.64 -3.48 -5.33
C ILE A 334 9.12 -4.57 -4.37
N ALA A 335 10.37 -4.46 -3.87
CA ALA A 335 10.92 -5.40 -2.91
C ALA A 335 10.50 -5.11 -1.47
N ILE A 336 10.02 -3.88 -1.20
CA ILE A 336 9.54 -3.48 0.13
C ILE A 336 8.03 -3.74 0.27
N GLY A 337 7.30 -3.68 -0.81
CA GLY A 337 5.85 -3.79 -0.86
C GLY A 337 5.15 -2.43 -0.71
N GLY A 338 4.75 -1.89 -1.85
CA GLY A 338 4.09 -0.59 -2.04
C GLY A 338 2.66 -0.49 -1.54
#